data_087fc019a094296a32951d93b2e08907
#
_entry.id   087fc019a094296a32951d93b2e08907
#
_cell.length_a   1.000
_cell.length_b   1.000
_cell.length_c   1.000
_cell.angle_alpha   90.00
_cell.angle_beta   90.00
_cell.angle_gamma   90.00
#
_symmetry.space_group_name_H-M   'P 1'
#
loop_
_entity.id
_entity.type
_entity.pdbx_description
1 polymer ?
#
loop_
_entity_poly.entity_id
_entity_poly.type
_entity_poly.pdbx_seq_one_letter_code
_entity_poly.pdbx_strand_id
1 'polypeptide(L)'
;SYCGFTKQYEELQELWEKYKSKGLIVLGVPSNSFNQEKNDDKEVKKFCEVDFNIDFPLTTITKVKGDDSHEIFKWAKENYGKEAVPKWNFHKILINKDGKIEDTFSSFTNPMSKKITNKIEEIL
;
A
#
# COMPACT_ATOMS: atom_id res chain seq x y z
N SER A 1 -10.31 -5.68 -2.20
CA SER A 1 -10.37 -7.15 -2.26
C SER A 1 -11.12 -7.66 -3.47
N TYR A 2 -11.97 -6.83 -4.08
CA TYR A 2 -12.73 -7.18 -5.29
C TYR A 2 -12.13 -6.58 -6.57
N CYS A 3 -10.96 -5.96 -6.46
CA CYS A 3 -10.31 -5.27 -7.55
C CYS A 3 -9.62 -6.25 -8.51
N GLY A 4 -9.56 -5.90 -9.81
CA GLY A 4 -8.82 -6.67 -10.81
C GLY A 4 -7.31 -6.71 -10.57
N PHE A 5 -6.78 -5.88 -9.66
CA PHE A 5 -5.37 -5.84 -9.30
C PHE A 5 -5.02 -6.71 -8.08
N THR A 6 -5.95 -7.54 -7.59
CA THR A 6 -5.71 -8.34 -6.37
C THR A 6 -4.51 -9.28 -6.47
N LYS A 7 -4.10 -9.63 -7.69
CA LYS A 7 -2.87 -10.41 -7.91
C LYS A 7 -1.64 -9.71 -7.32
N GLN A 8 -1.67 -8.40 -7.15
CA GLN A 8 -0.57 -7.65 -6.56
C GLN A 8 -0.31 -8.01 -5.09
N TYR A 9 -1.27 -8.64 -4.41
CA TYR A 9 -1.05 -9.12 -3.04
C TYR A 9 0.12 -10.10 -2.99
N GLU A 10 0.23 -10.99 -3.97
CA GLU A 10 1.33 -11.94 -4.03
C GLU A 10 2.68 -11.25 -4.18
N GLU A 11 2.74 -10.24 -5.03
CA GLU A 11 3.97 -9.48 -5.25
C GLU A 11 4.33 -8.60 -4.05
N LEU A 12 3.34 -8.04 -3.36
CA LEU A 12 3.59 -7.30 -2.13
C LEU A 12 4.14 -8.22 -1.03
N GLN A 13 3.64 -9.45 -0.97
CA GLN A 13 4.17 -10.45 -0.04
C GLN A 13 5.60 -10.83 -0.37
N GLU A 14 5.94 -11.00 -1.65
CA GLU A 14 7.31 -11.24 -2.08
C GLU A 14 8.24 -10.09 -1.70
N LEU A 15 7.78 -8.85 -1.89
CA LEU A 15 8.54 -7.66 -1.53
C LEU A 15 8.82 -7.64 -0.02
N TRP A 16 7.80 -7.93 0.78
CA TRP A 16 7.91 -8.00 2.23
C TRP A 16 8.93 -9.08 2.66
N GLU A 17 8.81 -10.28 2.13
CA GLU A 17 9.72 -11.38 2.47
C GLU A 17 11.16 -11.08 2.07
N LYS A 18 11.36 -10.43 0.93
CA LYS A 18 12.70 -10.13 0.43
C LYS A 18 13.42 -9.07 1.24
N TYR A 19 12.70 -8.03 1.67
CA TYR A 19 13.34 -6.84 2.25
C TYR A 19 13.06 -6.61 3.73
N LYS A 20 12.18 -7.35 4.38
CA LYS A 20 11.87 -7.11 5.80
C LYS A 20 13.07 -7.21 6.71
N SER A 21 13.98 -8.14 6.43
CA SER A 21 15.21 -8.30 7.23
C SER A 21 16.21 -7.16 6.98
N LYS A 22 16.02 -6.40 5.91
CA LYS A 22 16.86 -5.26 5.56
C LYS A 22 16.29 -3.93 6.02
N GLY A 23 15.12 -3.96 6.67
CA GLY A 23 14.50 -2.78 7.27
C GLY A 23 13.27 -2.24 6.54
N LEU A 24 12.82 -2.87 5.46
CA LEU A 24 11.59 -2.44 4.79
C LEU A 24 10.37 -2.87 5.58
N ILE A 25 9.40 -1.98 5.70
CA ILE A 25 8.08 -2.31 6.20
C ILE A 25 7.08 -2.12 5.06
N VAL A 26 6.32 -3.16 4.75
CA VAL A 26 5.18 -3.07 3.84
C VAL A 26 3.94 -2.97 4.71
N LEU A 27 3.19 -1.87 4.57
CA LEU A 27 1.96 -1.66 5.33
C LEU A 27 0.80 -1.59 4.36
N GLY A 28 -0.14 -2.51 4.50
CA GLY A 28 -1.37 -2.49 3.72
C GLY A 28 -2.43 -1.63 4.40
N VAL A 29 -3.10 -0.80 3.62
CA VAL A 29 -4.17 0.07 4.12
C VAL A 29 -5.45 -0.24 3.35
N PRO A 30 -6.28 -1.16 3.86
CA PRO A 30 -7.55 -1.47 3.21
C PRO A 30 -8.48 -0.25 3.25
N SER A 31 -9.24 -0.04 2.18
CA SER A 31 -10.15 1.09 2.11
C SER A 31 -11.40 0.77 1.31
N ASN A 32 -12.52 1.34 1.72
CA ASN A 32 -13.78 1.31 0.97
C ASN A 32 -13.97 2.56 0.10
N SER A 33 -12.96 3.45 0.03
CA SER A 33 -13.06 4.67 -0.77
C SER A 33 -13.35 4.40 -2.25
N PHE A 34 -13.05 3.20 -2.74
CA PHE A 34 -13.27 2.80 -4.14
C PHE A 34 -14.30 1.68 -4.27
N ASN A 35 -15.00 1.34 -3.18
CA ASN A 35 -16.04 0.29 -3.14
C ASN A 35 -15.54 -1.09 -3.58
N GLN A 36 -14.26 -1.38 -3.37
CA GLN A 36 -13.61 -2.63 -3.78
C GLN A 36 -13.13 -3.48 -2.60
N GLU A 37 -13.40 -3.06 -1.35
CA GLU A 37 -12.92 -3.77 -0.17
C GLU A 37 -14.07 -4.48 0.56
N LYS A 38 -13.73 -5.46 1.39
CA LYS A 38 -14.68 -6.13 2.28
C LYS A 38 -15.22 -5.13 3.30
N ASN A 39 -16.40 -5.42 3.87
CA ASN A 39 -17.10 -4.46 4.73
C ASN A 39 -16.57 -4.39 6.16
N ASP A 40 -15.82 -5.37 6.63
CA ASP A 40 -15.26 -5.33 7.98
C ASP A 40 -13.84 -5.84 8.03
N ASP A 41 -13.14 -5.48 9.12
CA ASP A 41 -11.71 -5.78 9.29
C ASP A 41 -11.42 -7.27 9.38
N LYS A 42 -12.33 -8.06 9.95
CA LYS A 42 -12.14 -9.50 10.06
C LYS A 42 -12.19 -10.17 8.69
N GLU A 43 -13.10 -9.74 7.84
CA GLU A 43 -13.23 -10.27 6.48
C GLU A 43 -12.00 -9.90 5.65
N VAL A 44 -11.50 -8.67 5.78
CA VAL A 44 -10.29 -8.22 5.10
C VAL A 44 -9.11 -9.07 5.54
N LYS A 45 -8.93 -9.23 6.84
CA LYS A 45 -7.82 -10.01 7.39
C LYS A 45 -7.87 -11.47 6.93
N LYS A 46 -9.04 -12.08 7.00
CA LYS A 46 -9.25 -13.45 6.54
C LYS A 46 -8.92 -13.60 5.06
N PHE A 47 -9.42 -12.67 4.24
CA PHE A 47 -9.17 -12.67 2.80
C PHE A 47 -7.67 -12.61 2.51
N CYS A 48 -6.95 -11.69 3.16
CA CYS A 48 -5.51 -11.53 2.94
C CYS A 48 -4.70 -12.73 3.45
N GLU A 49 -4.97 -13.18 4.68
CA GLU A 49 -4.18 -14.24 5.29
C GLU A 49 -4.49 -15.64 4.73
N VAL A 50 -5.77 -15.93 4.49
CA VAL A 50 -6.22 -17.25 4.06
C VAL A 50 -6.15 -17.39 2.55
N ASP A 51 -6.70 -16.42 1.82
CA ASP A 51 -6.82 -16.52 0.36
C ASP A 51 -5.52 -16.16 -0.37
N PHE A 52 -4.71 -15.27 0.19
CA PHE A 52 -3.47 -14.80 -0.44
C PHE A 52 -2.21 -15.05 0.38
N ASN A 53 -2.35 -15.67 1.56
CA ASN A 53 -1.22 -16.02 2.41
C ASN A 53 -0.32 -14.81 2.75
N ILE A 54 -0.95 -13.70 3.10
CA ILE A 54 -0.27 -12.43 3.38
C ILE A 54 0.03 -12.33 4.88
N ASP A 55 1.27 -11.96 5.23
CA ASP A 55 1.64 -11.71 6.62
C ASP A 55 2.25 -10.35 6.88
N PHE A 56 2.31 -9.45 5.87
CA PHE A 56 2.72 -8.08 6.15
C PHE A 56 1.60 -7.33 6.92
N PRO A 57 1.98 -6.32 7.73
CA PRO A 57 0.99 -5.60 8.56
C PRO A 57 -0.12 -4.93 7.74
N LEU A 58 -1.33 -4.96 8.30
CA LEU A 58 -2.49 -4.30 7.73
C LEU A 58 -3.08 -3.34 8.75
N THR A 59 -3.57 -2.19 8.30
CA THR A 59 -4.38 -1.31 9.15
C THR A 59 -5.83 -1.78 9.16
N THR A 60 -6.64 -1.17 10.01
CA THR A 60 -8.10 -1.26 9.88
C THR A 60 -8.54 -0.59 8.58
N ILE A 61 -9.78 -0.82 8.17
CA ILE A 61 -10.36 -0.15 7.00
C ILE A 61 -10.28 1.36 7.23
N THR A 62 -9.67 2.07 6.29
CA THR A 62 -9.32 3.49 6.44
C THR A 62 -9.75 4.27 5.21
N LYS A 63 -10.24 5.49 5.41
CA LYS A 63 -10.54 6.40 4.30
C LYS A 63 -9.24 7.02 3.79
N VAL A 64 -9.01 6.92 2.49
CA VAL A 64 -7.73 7.32 1.87
C VAL A 64 -7.84 8.53 0.96
N LYS A 65 -9.05 9.00 0.68
CA LYS A 65 -9.27 10.19 -0.14
C LYS A 65 -10.46 10.99 0.37
N GLY A 66 -10.57 12.24 -0.07
CA GLY A 66 -11.66 13.14 0.34
C GLY A 66 -11.33 13.88 1.62
N ASP A 67 -12.25 14.75 2.05
CA ASP A 67 -12.06 15.63 3.20
C ASP A 67 -11.95 14.87 4.52
N ASP A 68 -12.51 13.68 4.59
CA ASP A 68 -12.51 12.87 5.80
C ASP A 68 -11.47 11.73 5.75
N SER A 69 -10.51 11.82 4.85
CA SER A 69 -9.42 10.84 4.79
C SER A 69 -8.55 10.92 6.05
N HIS A 70 -7.88 9.80 6.36
CA HIS A 70 -6.94 9.75 7.49
C HIS A 70 -5.85 10.81 7.31
N GLU A 71 -5.38 11.36 8.43
CA GLU A 71 -4.39 12.43 8.43
C GLU A 71 -3.12 12.11 7.65
N ILE A 72 -2.69 10.85 7.61
CA ILE A 72 -1.49 10.47 6.86
C ILE A 72 -1.64 10.74 5.36
N PHE A 73 -2.85 10.59 4.82
CA PHE A 73 -3.10 10.86 3.41
C PHE A 73 -3.22 12.37 3.14
N LYS A 74 -3.71 13.13 4.10
CA LYS A 74 -3.71 14.60 4.02
C LYS A 74 -2.28 15.13 4.07
N TRP A 75 -1.47 14.59 4.98
CA TRP A 75 -0.05 14.90 5.08
C TRP A 75 0.68 14.58 3.78
N ALA A 76 0.41 13.44 3.19
CA ALA A 76 1.03 13.03 1.93
C ALA A 76 0.69 14.01 0.81
N LYS A 77 -0.55 14.43 0.72
CA LYS A 77 -0.99 15.43 -0.27
C LYS A 77 -0.29 16.76 -0.08
N GLU A 78 -0.19 17.23 1.17
CA GLU A 78 0.46 18.51 1.48
C GLU A 78 1.95 18.51 1.16
N ASN A 79 2.63 17.38 1.38
CA ASN A 79 4.08 17.32 1.26
C ASN A 79 4.58 16.81 -0.09
N TYR A 80 3.75 16.11 -0.85
CA TYR A 80 4.16 15.55 -2.14
C TYR A 80 3.25 15.99 -3.29
N GLY A 81 2.04 16.42 -3.00
CA GLY A 81 1.08 16.85 -4.00
C GLY A 81 0.01 15.79 -4.30
N LYS A 82 -0.79 16.07 -5.32
CA LYS A 82 -1.94 15.23 -5.66
C LYS A 82 -1.57 13.80 -6.08
N GLU A 83 -0.34 13.58 -6.50
CA GLU A 83 0.12 12.24 -6.90
C GLU A 83 0.21 11.28 -5.71
N ALA A 84 0.31 11.80 -4.49
CA ALA A 84 0.29 10.99 -3.29
C ALA A 84 -1.14 10.61 -2.86
N VAL A 85 -2.16 11.19 -3.48
CA VAL A 85 -3.55 10.84 -3.17
C VAL A 85 -3.93 9.59 -3.94
N PRO A 86 -4.36 8.51 -3.26
CA PRO A 86 -4.77 7.30 -3.95
C PRO A 86 -5.93 7.57 -4.92
N LYS A 87 -5.79 7.14 -6.16
CA LYS A 87 -6.82 7.27 -7.20
C LYS A 87 -7.57 5.98 -7.44
N TRP A 88 -6.98 4.87 -7.04
CA TRP A 88 -7.55 3.55 -7.18
C TRP A 88 -6.88 2.59 -6.19
N ASN A 89 -7.32 1.34 -6.15
CA ASN A 89 -6.73 0.32 -5.30
C ASN A 89 -5.27 0.05 -5.68
N PHE A 90 -4.47 -0.37 -4.71
CA PHE A 90 -3.05 -0.66 -4.87
C PHE A 90 -2.19 0.54 -5.28
N HIS A 91 -2.65 1.74 -4.98
CA HIS A 91 -1.80 2.92 -5.01
C HIS A 91 -0.70 2.76 -3.95
N LYS A 92 0.50 3.19 -4.27
CA LYS A 92 1.67 2.95 -3.42
C LYS A 92 2.38 4.26 -3.10
N ILE A 93 2.77 4.39 -1.84
CA ILE A 93 3.55 5.54 -1.35
C ILE A 93 4.80 4.97 -0.69
N LEU A 94 5.97 5.41 -1.14
CA LEU A 94 7.24 4.99 -0.57
C LEU A 94 7.79 6.10 0.32
N ILE A 95 8.00 5.77 1.59
CA ILE A 95 8.52 6.70 2.61
C ILE A 95 9.93 6.27 2.97
N ASN A 96 10.87 7.24 2.97
CA ASN A 96 12.26 6.95 3.26
C ASN A 96 12.55 6.96 4.78
N LYS A 97 13.81 6.68 5.13
CA LYS A 97 14.25 6.61 6.53
C LYS A 97 14.10 7.92 7.30
N ASP A 98 14.05 9.03 6.60
CA ASP A 98 13.88 10.36 7.20
C ASP A 98 12.41 10.73 7.42
N GLY A 99 11.49 9.82 7.07
CA GLY A 99 10.07 10.06 7.21
C GLY A 99 9.48 10.92 6.12
N LYS A 100 10.16 11.06 4.98
CA LYS A 100 9.70 11.84 3.84
C LYS A 100 9.27 10.92 2.71
N ILE A 101 8.32 11.37 1.90
CA ILE A 101 7.90 10.61 0.73
C ILE A 101 8.99 10.64 -0.32
N GLU A 102 9.50 9.47 -0.66
CA GLU A 102 10.52 9.30 -1.67
C GLU A 102 9.92 9.28 -3.07
N ASP A 103 8.80 8.57 -3.25
CA ASP A 103 8.12 8.44 -4.53
C ASP A 103 6.72 7.86 -4.33
N THR A 104 5.90 7.93 -5.37
CA THR A 104 4.59 7.30 -5.40
C THR A 104 4.45 6.46 -6.66
N PHE A 105 3.64 5.43 -6.61
CA PHE A 105 3.44 4.53 -7.74
C PHE A 105 1.96 4.27 -7.92
N SER A 106 1.52 4.24 -9.18
CA SER A 106 0.11 4.01 -9.48
C SER A 106 -0.28 2.55 -9.27
N SER A 107 -1.59 2.30 -9.35
CA SER A 107 -2.14 0.94 -9.29
C SER A 107 -1.53 0.00 -10.34
N PHE A 108 -1.10 0.55 -11.47
CA PHE A 108 -0.56 -0.25 -12.58
C PHE A 108 0.89 -0.68 -12.38
N THR A 109 1.61 -0.12 -11.41
CA THR A 109 3.01 -0.48 -11.16
C THR A 109 3.07 -1.72 -10.29
N ASN A 110 3.60 -2.81 -10.82
CA ASN A 110 3.72 -4.05 -10.05
C ASN A 110 4.73 -3.90 -8.92
N PRO A 111 4.43 -4.43 -7.72
CA PRO A 111 5.32 -4.27 -6.56
C PRO A 111 6.73 -4.82 -6.75
N MET A 112 6.89 -5.89 -7.51
CA MET A 112 8.21 -6.49 -7.78
C MET A 112 8.88 -5.95 -9.04
N SER A 113 8.31 -4.92 -9.67
CA SER A 113 8.94 -4.28 -10.83
C SER A 113 10.26 -3.61 -10.41
N LYS A 114 11.16 -3.48 -11.39
CA LYS A 114 12.45 -2.80 -11.14
C LYS A 114 12.26 -1.34 -10.73
N LYS A 115 11.20 -0.70 -11.18
CA LYS A 115 10.87 0.67 -10.82
C LYS A 115 10.74 0.82 -9.30
N ILE A 116 10.12 -0.14 -8.64
CA ILE A 116 9.95 -0.14 -7.18
C ILE A 116 11.16 -0.73 -6.48
N THR A 117 11.63 -1.90 -6.91
CA THR A 117 12.73 -2.58 -6.22
C THR A 117 14.03 -1.78 -6.26
N ASN A 118 14.33 -1.13 -7.39
CA ASN A 118 15.52 -0.28 -7.48
C ASN A 118 15.43 0.92 -6.52
N LYS A 119 14.25 1.54 -6.41
CA LYS A 119 14.05 2.65 -5.47
C LYS A 119 14.21 2.21 -4.03
N ILE A 120 13.66 1.07 -3.68
CA ILE A 120 13.80 0.51 -2.33
C ILE A 120 15.26 0.25 -2.01
N GLU A 121 15.99 -0.36 -2.93
CA GLU A 121 17.41 -0.67 -2.70
C GLU A 121 18.27 0.57 -2.56
N GLU A 122 17.90 1.66 -3.23
CA GLU A 122 18.61 2.94 -3.09
C GLU A 122 18.47 3.54 -1.70
N ILE A 123 17.34 3.33 -1.03
CA ILE A 123 17.04 4.01 0.24
C ILE A 123 17.13 3.11 1.48
N LEU A 124 17.42 1.84 1.32
CA LEU A 124 17.63 0.92 2.45
C LEU A 124 18.95 1.12 3.16
#